data_df29e6b385f612f1fe9cda16c1788672
#
_entry.id   df29e6b385f612f1fe9cda16c1788672
#
_cell.length_a   1.000
_cell.length_b   1.000
_cell.length_c   1.000
_cell.angle_alpha   90.00
_cell.angle_beta   90.00
_cell.angle_gamma   90.00
#
_symmetry.space_group_name_H-M   'P 1'
#
loop_
_entity.id
_entity.type
_entity.pdbx_description
1 polymer ?
#
loop_
_entity_poly.entity_id
_entity_poly.type
_entity_poly.pdbx_seq_one_letter_code
_entity_poly.pdbx_strand_id
1 'polypeptide(L)'
;MRLGIVSDTHLPRGSRALPPDCLEQLAAADAILHAGDLIELSVLEQLQAIGPPVHAIRGNVDSAQLQARLPLVRTVEAAGARIAMIHDAGAADGRLARMRRRFPEADAVVFGHSHLPLHEEDGGFAIFNPGSPTERRRAPHHTMGIATVQDGRLRFELVRVGA
;
A
#
# COMPACT_ATOMS: atom_id res chain seq x y z
N MET A 1 0.27 1.33 -16.99
CA MET A 1 -0.45 1.87 -15.82
C MET A 1 0.53 1.97 -14.66
N ARG A 2 0.53 3.10 -13.97
CA ARG A 2 1.41 3.37 -12.82
C ARG A 2 0.57 3.51 -11.55
N LEU A 3 0.91 2.76 -10.51
CA LEU A 3 0.21 2.78 -9.22
C LEU A 3 1.13 3.36 -8.14
N GLY A 4 0.64 4.32 -7.37
CA GLY A 4 1.30 4.80 -6.15
C GLY A 4 0.82 3.97 -4.96
N ILE A 5 1.74 3.42 -4.17
CA ILE A 5 1.41 2.49 -3.08
C ILE A 5 1.93 3.05 -1.77
N VAL A 6 1.05 3.23 -0.81
CA VAL A 6 1.36 3.66 0.55
C VAL A 6 0.65 2.78 1.59
N SER A 7 1.17 2.76 2.79
CA SER A 7 0.58 2.09 3.95
C SER A 7 1.03 2.76 5.23
N ASP A 8 0.31 2.52 6.31
CA ASP A 8 0.75 2.89 7.66
C ASP A 8 1.08 4.39 7.79
N THR A 9 0.23 5.24 7.23
CA THR A 9 0.42 6.69 7.26
C THR A 9 0.24 7.28 8.66
N HIS A 10 -0.61 6.65 9.50
CA HIS A 10 -0.84 7.03 10.89
C HIS A 10 -1.04 8.55 11.09
N LEU A 11 -1.91 9.13 10.28
CA LEU A 11 -2.25 10.56 10.34
C LEU A 11 -3.69 10.79 10.83
N PRO A 12 -3.98 11.92 11.47
CA PRO A 12 -3.06 12.97 11.90
C PRO A 12 -2.26 12.56 13.16
N ARG A 13 -1.01 13.03 13.27
CA ARG A 13 -0.21 12.84 14.49
C ARG A 13 0.78 13.99 14.66
N GLY A 14 0.43 14.93 15.53
CA GLY A 14 1.21 16.14 15.71
C GLY A 14 1.31 16.95 14.42
N SER A 15 2.51 17.39 14.04
CA SER A 15 2.79 18.11 12.78
C SER A 15 3.14 17.19 11.61
N ARG A 16 2.99 15.87 11.78
CA ARG A 16 3.31 14.88 10.75
C ARG A 16 2.37 15.05 9.55
N ALA A 17 2.93 15.00 8.36
CA ALA A 17 2.21 15.04 7.08
C ALA A 17 2.88 14.12 6.07
N LEU A 18 2.19 13.82 4.98
CA LEU A 18 2.80 13.15 3.84
C LEU A 18 3.93 14.03 3.27
N PRO A 19 5.14 13.50 3.03
CA PRO A 19 6.22 14.24 2.43
C PRO A 19 5.84 14.80 1.05
N PRO A 20 6.34 15.99 0.67
CA PRO A 20 6.04 16.59 -0.63
C PRO A 20 6.38 15.69 -1.82
N ASP A 21 7.53 15.03 -1.80
CA ASP A 21 7.97 14.08 -2.81
C ASP A 21 7.07 12.85 -2.89
N CYS A 22 6.52 12.38 -1.75
CA CYS A 22 5.49 11.34 -1.74
C CYS A 22 4.22 11.81 -2.44
N LEU A 23 3.74 13.02 -2.14
CA LEU A 23 2.56 13.61 -2.78
C LEU A 23 2.74 13.76 -4.30
N GLU A 24 3.92 14.19 -4.76
CA GLU A 24 4.26 14.29 -6.17
C GLU A 24 4.17 12.92 -6.87
N GLN A 25 4.71 11.87 -6.24
CA GLN A 25 4.66 10.51 -6.78
C GLN A 25 3.21 9.98 -6.85
N LEU A 26 2.40 10.26 -5.84
CA LEU A 26 0.99 9.88 -5.81
C LEU A 26 0.17 10.63 -6.86
N ALA A 27 0.41 11.93 -7.04
CA ALA A 27 -0.26 12.75 -8.04
C ALA A 27 0.07 12.32 -9.49
N ALA A 28 1.28 11.79 -9.70
CA ALA A 28 1.72 11.28 -11.00
C ALA A 28 1.28 9.82 -11.28
N ALA A 29 0.55 9.18 -10.37
CA ALA A 29 0.04 7.82 -10.54
C ALA A 29 -1.31 7.79 -11.26
N ASP A 30 -1.64 6.68 -11.91
CA ASP A 30 -2.97 6.43 -12.48
C ASP A 30 -3.99 6.02 -11.40
N ALA A 31 -3.52 5.44 -10.30
CA ALA A 31 -4.32 5.14 -9.12
C ALA A 31 -3.43 5.05 -7.87
N ILE A 32 -4.03 5.22 -6.70
CA ILE A 32 -3.39 5.13 -5.39
C ILE A 32 -3.91 3.89 -4.67
N LEU A 33 -3.00 3.06 -4.15
CA LEU A 33 -3.31 1.95 -3.26
C LEU A 33 -2.87 2.31 -1.84
N HIS A 34 -3.78 2.17 -0.86
CA HIS A 34 -3.44 2.34 0.56
C HIS A 34 -3.74 1.06 1.34
N ALA A 35 -2.69 0.42 1.86
CA ALA A 35 -2.78 -0.89 2.51
C ALA A 35 -3.11 -0.84 4.02
N GLY A 36 -3.85 0.19 4.46
CA GLY A 36 -4.40 0.28 5.82
C GLY A 36 -3.58 1.12 6.80
N ASP A 37 -4.17 1.34 7.98
CA ASP A 37 -3.64 2.23 9.02
C ASP A 37 -3.49 3.68 8.57
N LEU A 38 -4.60 4.24 8.06
CA LEU A 38 -4.75 5.68 7.80
C LEU A 38 -4.90 6.47 9.11
N ILE A 39 -5.73 5.99 10.03
CA ILE A 39 -6.23 6.44 11.32
C ILE A 39 -7.56 7.19 11.21
N GLU A 40 -7.64 8.31 10.50
CA GLU A 40 -8.82 9.17 10.42
C GLU A 40 -9.37 9.27 8.99
N LEU A 41 -10.68 9.49 8.90
CA LEU A 41 -11.36 9.67 7.62
C LEU A 41 -10.78 10.83 6.80
N SER A 42 -10.36 11.90 7.47
CA SER A 42 -9.72 13.06 6.83
C SER A 42 -8.49 12.71 6.00
N VAL A 43 -7.77 11.64 6.36
CA VAL A 43 -6.60 11.17 5.59
C VAL A 43 -7.04 10.54 4.27
N LEU A 44 -8.11 9.76 4.29
CA LEU A 44 -8.69 9.22 3.06
C LEU A 44 -9.16 10.34 2.13
N GLU A 45 -9.82 11.36 2.68
CA GLU A 45 -10.29 12.53 1.94
C GLU A 45 -9.12 13.34 1.35
N GLN A 46 -8.03 13.51 2.10
CA GLN A 46 -6.79 14.14 1.60
C GLN A 46 -6.18 13.35 0.43
N LEU A 47 -6.10 12.03 0.53
CA LEU A 47 -5.60 11.19 -0.56
C LEU A 47 -6.49 11.29 -1.80
N GLN A 48 -7.81 11.29 -1.63
CA GLN A 48 -8.77 11.46 -2.73
C GLN A 48 -8.65 12.83 -3.40
N ALA A 49 -8.32 13.88 -2.64
CA ALA A 49 -8.11 15.24 -3.15
C ALA A 49 -6.84 15.39 -4.00
N ILE A 50 -5.92 14.41 -4.00
CA ILE A 50 -4.73 14.41 -4.87
C ILE A 50 -5.13 14.31 -6.35
N GLY A 51 -6.20 13.57 -6.67
CA GLY A 51 -6.76 13.44 -8.02
C GLY A 51 -6.92 12.01 -8.51
N PRO A 52 -5.89 11.13 -8.47
CA PRO A 52 -6.05 9.74 -8.89
C PRO A 52 -7.04 8.97 -8.01
N PRO A 53 -7.77 7.98 -8.57
CA PRO A 53 -8.64 7.10 -7.77
C PRO A 53 -7.88 6.43 -6.64
N VAL A 54 -8.49 6.39 -5.44
CA VAL A 54 -7.91 5.76 -4.24
C VAL A 54 -8.59 4.44 -3.95
N HIS A 55 -7.82 3.37 -3.94
CA HIS A 55 -8.22 2.04 -3.48
C HIS A 55 -7.58 1.80 -2.11
N ALA A 56 -8.36 1.90 -1.06
CA ALA A 56 -7.89 1.69 0.30
C ALA A 56 -8.56 0.48 0.95
N ILE A 57 -7.86 -0.12 1.89
CA ILE A 57 -8.36 -1.09 2.86
C ILE A 57 -8.15 -0.55 4.27
N ARG A 58 -8.89 -1.10 5.24
CA ARG A 58 -8.68 -0.73 6.65
C ARG A 58 -7.55 -1.54 7.27
N GLY A 59 -6.82 -0.90 8.18
CA GLY A 59 -5.86 -1.53 9.07
C GLY A 59 -6.47 -1.78 10.48
N ASN A 60 -5.60 -2.11 11.42
CA ASN A 60 -6.04 -2.48 12.78
C ASN A 60 -6.23 -1.28 13.73
N VAL A 61 -5.71 -0.10 13.37
CA VAL A 61 -5.82 1.13 14.19
C VAL A 61 -6.71 2.21 13.58
N ASP A 62 -7.37 1.91 12.47
CA ASP A 62 -8.26 2.83 11.79
C ASP A 62 -9.52 3.11 12.61
N SER A 63 -10.00 4.36 12.54
CA SER A 63 -11.21 4.82 13.24
C SER A 63 -12.45 4.03 12.85
N ALA A 64 -13.48 4.05 13.72
CA ALA A 64 -14.75 3.39 13.43
C ALA A 64 -15.38 3.85 12.11
N GLN A 65 -15.18 5.12 11.72
CA GLN A 65 -15.67 5.65 10.45
C GLN A 65 -14.97 5.02 9.24
N LEU A 66 -13.65 4.82 9.31
CA LEU A 66 -12.89 4.12 8.28
C LEU A 66 -13.25 2.64 8.24
N GLN A 67 -13.37 2.00 9.41
CA GLN A 67 -13.76 0.59 9.50
C GLN A 67 -15.13 0.31 8.88
N ALA A 68 -16.06 1.26 8.97
CA ALA A 68 -17.38 1.14 8.34
C ALA A 68 -17.36 1.34 6.81
N ARG A 69 -16.37 2.06 6.28
CA ARG A 69 -16.27 2.43 4.85
C ARG A 69 -15.30 1.58 4.05
N LEU A 70 -14.26 1.06 4.68
CA LEU A 70 -13.19 0.34 4.00
C LEU A 70 -13.27 -1.17 4.27
N PRO A 71 -13.06 -2.00 3.25
CA PRO A 71 -12.99 -3.45 3.42
C PRO A 71 -11.69 -3.86 4.11
N LEU A 72 -11.68 -5.08 4.69
CA LEU A 72 -10.45 -5.72 5.19
C LEU A 72 -9.52 -6.20 4.07
N VAL A 73 -10.11 -6.58 2.95
CA VAL A 73 -9.42 -7.12 1.78
C VAL A 73 -10.04 -6.51 0.54
N ARG A 74 -9.21 -6.17 -0.43
CA ARG A 74 -9.65 -5.67 -1.74
C ARG A 74 -8.77 -6.27 -2.82
N THR A 75 -9.36 -6.61 -3.95
CA THR A 75 -8.60 -6.90 -5.17
C THR A 75 -8.80 -5.77 -6.16
N VAL A 76 -7.71 -5.29 -6.75
CA VAL A 76 -7.69 -4.23 -7.76
C VAL A 76 -7.20 -4.84 -9.06
N GLU A 77 -7.96 -4.62 -10.14
CA GLU A 77 -7.52 -4.96 -11.50
C GLU A 77 -6.84 -3.73 -12.12
N ALA A 78 -5.64 -3.92 -12.63
CA ALA A 78 -4.82 -2.88 -13.21
C ALA A 78 -4.12 -3.40 -14.48
N ALA A 79 -4.49 -2.92 -15.65
CA ALA A 79 -3.88 -3.24 -16.94
C ALA A 79 -3.60 -4.74 -17.15
N GLY A 80 -4.58 -5.59 -16.77
CA GLY A 80 -4.53 -7.04 -16.92
C GLY A 80 -3.88 -7.81 -15.77
N ALA A 81 -3.39 -7.12 -14.73
CA ALA A 81 -2.92 -7.74 -13.49
C ALA A 81 -3.96 -7.62 -12.36
N ARG A 82 -3.95 -8.57 -11.43
CA ARG A 82 -4.78 -8.58 -10.22
C ARG A 82 -3.91 -8.42 -8.99
N ILE A 83 -4.14 -7.37 -8.22
CA ILE A 83 -3.41 -7.04 -6.99
C ILE A 83 -4.37 -7.17 -5.82
N ALA A 84 -4.16 -8.16 -4.96
CA ALA A 84 -4.87 -8.26 -3.70
C ALA A 84 -4.22 -7.37 -2.64
N MET A 85 -5.02 -6.79 -1.76
CA MET A 85 -4.58 -5.95 -0.66
C MET A 85 -5.10 -6.51 0.65
N ILE A 86 -4.22 -6.63 1.63
CA ILE A 86 -4.54 -7.02 3.00
C ILE A 86 -3.57 -6.27 3.93
N HIS A 87 -4.07 -5.75 5.07
CA HIS A 87 -3.19 -4.96 5.94
C HIS A 87 -2.12 -5.81 6.61
N ASP A 88 -2.51 -6.90 7.27
CA ASP A 88 -1.58 -7.81 7.94
C ASP A 88 -1.47 -9.16 7.19
N ALA A 89 -0.31 -9.42 6.63
CA ALA A 89 0.02 -10.67 5.94
C ALA A 89 0.61 -11.74 6.88
N GLY A 90 0.66 -11.48 8.17
CA GLY A 90 1.13 -12.40 9.21
C GLY A 90 2.66 -12.55 9.28
N ALA A 91 3.09 -13.62 9.96
CA ALA A 91 4.50 -13.89 10.21
C ALA A 91 5.35 -13.91 8.95
N ALA A 92 6.63 -13.51 9.07
CA ALA A 92 7.56 -13.43 7.93
C ALA A 92 7.84 -14.81 7.31
N ASP A 93 8.01 -15.83 8.15
CA ASP A 93 8.26 -17.18 7.67
C ASP A 93 7.08 -17.73 6.85
N GLY A 94 7.37 -18.22 5.64
CA GLY A 94 6.40 -18.77 4.71
C GLY A 94 5.33 -17.79 4.20
N ARG A 95 5.52 -16.47 4.34
CA ARG A 95 4.54 -15.43 3.98
C ARG A 95 4.17 -15.49 2.50
N LEU A 96 5.15 -15.56 1.60
CA LEU A 96 4.92 -15.61 0.17
C LEU A 96 3.99 -16.79 -0.21
N ALA A 97 4.32 -18.00 0.25
CA ALA A 97 3.53 -19.20 -0.02
C ALA A 97 2.12 -19.12 0.60
N ARG A 98 2.00 -18.54 1.80
CA ARG A 98 0.73 -18.36 2.49
C ARG A 98 -0.17 -17.38 1.73
N MET A 99 0.36 -16.27 1.25
CA MET A 99 -0.39 -15.27 0.47
C MET A 99 -0.80 -15.82 -0.89
N ARG A 100 0.05 -16.55 -1.57
CA ARG A 100 -0.30 -17.24 -2.83
C ARG A 100 -1.49 -18.19 -2.64
N ARG A 101 -1.50 -18.97 -1.57
CA ARG A 101 -2.63 -19.88 -1.27
C ARG A 101 -3.90 -19.13 -0.91
N ARG A 102 -3.79 -18.00 -0.22
CA ARG A 102 -4.95 -17.19 0.18
C ARG A 102 -5.58 -16.44 -0.97
N PHE A 103 -4.78 -16.03 -1.95
CA PHE A 103 -5.19 -15.23 -3.10
C PHE A 103 -4.77 -15.91 -4.42
N PRO A 104 -5.34 -17.07 -4.74
CA PRO A 104 -4.88 -17.88 -5.89
C PRO A 104 -5.09 -17.21 -7.25
N GLU A 105 -6.01 -16.24 -7.33
CA GLU A 105 -6.32 -15.49 -8.56
C GLU A 105 -5.52 -14.17 -8.67
N ALA A 106 -4.70 -13.84 -7.67
CA ALA A 106 -3.91 -12.60 -7.69
C ALA A 106 -2.52 -12.85 -8.25
N ASP A 107 -1.98 -11.85 -8.95
CA ASP A 107 -0.58 -11.82 -9.40
C ASP A 107 0.33 -11.28 -8.30
N ALA A 108 -0.22 -10.47 -7.40
CA ALA A 108 0.53 -9.94 -6.25
C ALA A 108 -0.38 -9.66 -5.05
N VAL A 109 0.25 -9.60 -3.86
CA VAL A 109 -0.37 -9.11 -2.63
C VAL A 109 0.40 -7.92 -2.10
N VAL A 110 -0.30 -6.78 -1.91
CA VAL A 110 0.20 -5.59 -1.23
C VAL A 110 -0.29 -5.62 0.21
N PHE A 111 0.61 -5.37 1.15
CA PHE A 111 0.31 -5.37 2.59
C PHE A 111 1.12 -4.30 3.34
N GLY A 112 0.84 -4.08 4.63
CA GLY A 112 1.50 -3.08 5.48
C GLY A 112 1.84 -3.63 6.86
N HIS A 113 1.34 -2.98 7.91
CA HIS A 113 1.37 -3.34 9.32
C HIS A 113 2.76 -3.30 10.00
N SER A 114 3.76 -3.89 9.38
CA SER A 114 5.12 -3.93 9.96
C SER A 114 5.90 -2.61 9.80
N HIS A 115 5.50 -1.73 8.90
CA HIS A 115 6.22 -0.54 8.44
C HIS A 115 7.60 -0.86 7.82
N LEU A 116 7.89 -2.13 7.56
CA LEU A 116 9.14 -2.58 6.98
C LEU A 116 8.93 -2.83 5.49
N PRO A 117 9.65 -2.09 4.63
CA PRO A 117 9.55 -2.32 3.19
C PRO A 117 10.03 -3.72 2.83
N LEU A 118 9.29 -4.38 1.95
CA LEU A 118 9.58 -5.74 1.50
C LEU A 118 9.14 -5.93 0.05
N HIS A 119 9.94 -6.63 -0.73
CA HIS A 119 9.56 -7.18 -2.02
C HIS A 119 10.10 -8.60 -2.13
N GLU A 120 9.22 -9.57 -2.23
CA GLU A 120 9.55 -10.97 -2.52
C GLU A 120 8.74 -11.44 -3.72
N GLU A 121 9.35 -12.20 -4.60
CA GLU A 121 8.73 -12.75 -5.80
C GLU A 121 9.22 -14.16 -6.06
N ASP A 122 8.31 -15.04 -6.46
CA ASP A 122 8.62 -16.39 -6.93
C ASP A 122 7.54 -16.84 -7.92
N GLY A 123 7.97 -17.46 -9.03
CA GLY A 123 7.06 -18.06 -10.01
C GLY A 123 5.97 -17.12 -10.54
N GLY A 124 6.28 -15.82 -10.71
CA GLY A 124 5.35 -14.81 -11.22
C GLY A 124 4.33 -14.29 -10.21
N PHE A 125 4.45 -14.67 -8.92
CA PHE A 125 3.65 -14.11 -7.84
C PHE A 125 4.52 -13.30 -6.89
N ALA A 126 4.09 -12.10 -6.54
CA ALA A 126 4.83 -11.20 -5.65
C ALA A 126 4.07 -10.87 -4.37
N ILE A 127 4.82 -10.57 -3.31
CA ILE A 127 4.33 -9.86 -2.13
C ILE A 127 5.11 -8.56 -1.96
N PHE A 128 4.40 -7.49 -1.62
CA PHE A 128 4.99 -6.17 -1.55
C PHE A 128 4.47 -5.38 -0.35
N ASN A 129 5.39 -4.84 0.45
CA ASN A 129 5.11 -3.89 1.52
C ASN A 129 5.83 -2.58 1.19
N PRO A 130 5.13 -1.45 1.02
CA PRO A 130 5.76 -0.17 0.70
C PRO A 130 6.54 0.46 1.87
N GLY A 131 6.44 -0.12 3.07
CA GLY A 131 6.88 0.54 4.29
C GLY A 131 5.89 1.64 4.70
N SER A 132 6.40 2.73 5.27
CA SER A 132 5.58 3.88 5.63
C SER A 132 6.25 5.19 5.21
N PRO A 133 5.49 6.14 4.61
CA PRO A 133 6.02 7.46 4.24
C PRO A 133 6.11 8.42 5.43
N THR A 134 5.56 8.07 6.59
CA THR A 134 5.40 8.96 7.74
C THR A 134 5.84 8.37 9.07
N GLU A 135 5.77 7.05 9.23
CA GLU A 135 6.12 6.36 10.48
C GLU A 135 6.99 5.12 10.21
N ARG A 136 8.25 5.35 9.92
CA ARG A 136 9.18 4.27 9.52
C ARG A 136 9.51 3.23 10.60
N ARG A 137 9.22 3.53 11.88
CA ARG A 137 9.58 2.66 13.03
C ARG A 137 11.06 2.24 12.98
N ARG A 138 11.34 0.95 12.74
CA ARG A 138 12.71 0.38 12.65
C ARG A 138 13.32 0.44 11.25
N ALA A 139 12.53 0.84 10.24
CA ALA A 139 13.07 1.00 8.88
C ALA A 139 14.06 2.17 8.84
N PRO A 140 15.13 2.08 8.03
CA PRO A 140 16.15 3.12 7.95
C PRO A 140 15.63 4.42 7.31
N HIS A 141 14.62 4.32 6.46
CA HIS A 141 14.04 5.43 5.70
C HIS A 141 12.52 5.39 5.70
N HIS A 142 11.90 6.55 5.47
CA HIS A 142 10.51 6.60 5.03
C HIS A 142 10.46 6.14 3.58
N THR A 143 9.44 5.34 3.26
CA THR A 143 9.31 4.74 1.93
C THR A 143 7.87 4.71 1.46
N MET A 144 7.71 4.64 0.15
CA MET A 144 6.49 4.28 -0.55
C MET A 144 6.79 3.29 -1.66
N GLY A 145 5.79 2.75 -2.30
CA GLY A 145 5.92 1.87 -3.44
C GLY A 145 5.42 2.51 -4.73
N ILE A 146 6.02 2.13 -5.84
CA ILE A 146 5.49 2.31 -7.18
C ILE A 146 5.33 0.94 -7.81
N ALA A 147 4.15 0.66 -8.39
CA ALA A 147 4.00 -0.47 -9.28
C ALA A 147 3.76 0.02 -10.71
N THR A 148 4.50 -0.54 -11.65
CA THR A 148 4.23 -0.38 -13.09
C THR A 148 3.61 -1.66 -13.61
N VAL A 149 2.46 -1.52 -14.26
CA VAL A 149 1.73 -2.64 -14.87
C VAL A 149 1.66 -2.44 -16.37
N GLN A 150 2.18 -3.40 -17.13
CA GLN A 150 2.13 -3.42 -18.58
C GLN A 150 1.82 -4.84 -19.07
N ASP A 151 0.76 -4.98 -19.84
CA ASP A 151 0.32 -6.26 -20.42
C ASP A 151 0.22 -7.40 -19.36
N GLY A 152 -0.36 -7.07 -18.20
CA GLY A 152 -0.52 -7.98 -17.07
C GLY A 152 0.75 -8.24 -16.26
N ARG A 153 1.89 -7.67 -16.64
CA ARG A 153 3.16 -7.81 -15.91
C ARG A 153 3.33 -6.71 -14.90
N LEU A 154 3.58 -7.10 -13.67
CA LEU A 154 3.83 -6.21 -12.52
C LEU A 154 5.33 -6.03 -12.30
N ARG A 155 5.73 -4.79 -12.05
CA ARG A 155 7.07 -4.43 -11.56
C ARG A 155 6.92 -3.49 -10.37
N PHE A 156 7.46 -3.87 -9.23
CA PHE A 156 7.47 -3.06 -8.02
C PHE A 156 8.80 -2.34 -7.83
N GLU A 157 8.72 -1.13 -7.31
CA GLU A 157 9.86 -0.31 -6.92
C GLU A 157 9.61 0.30 -5.54
N LEU A 158 10.62 0.23 -4.65
CA LEU A 158 10.63 0.94 -3.37
C LEU A 158 11.28 2.30 -3.56
N VAL A 159 10.57 3.35 -3.18
CA VAL A 159 11.00 4.74 -3.31
C VAL A 159 11.18 5.33 -1.91
N ARG A 160 12.35 5.94 -1.65
CA ARG A 160 12.57 6.73 -0.44
C ARG A 160 11.88 8.08 -0.58
N VAL A 161 11.28 8.54 0.50
CA VAL A 161 10.57 9.82 0.55
C VAL A 161 10.91 10.57 1.85
N GLY A 162 10.66 11.86 1.85
CA GLY A 162 10.87 12.68 3.05
C GLY A 162 12.35 12.87 3.42
N ALA A 163 13.23 12.98 2.45
CA ALA A 163 14.65 13.26 2.67
C ALA A 163 14.91 14.75 2.89
#